data_1f988550a96925bb961547276f721097
#
_entry.id   1f988550a96925bb961547276f721097
#
_cell.length_a   1.000
_cell.length_b   1.000
_cell.length_c   1.000
_cell.angle_alpha   90.00
_cell.angle_beta   90.00
_cell.angle_gamma   90.00
#
_symmetry.space_group_name_H-M   'P 1'
#
loop_
_entity.id
_entity.type
_entity.pdbx_description
1 polymer ?
#
loop_
_entity_poly.entity_id
_entity_poly.type
_entity_poly.pdbx_seq_one_letter_code
_entity_poly.pdbx_strand_id
1 'polypeptide(L)'
;MKNILFIHQSAELYGSDKTLLLLLKNLDKNKFKPIVLLPFDGPLKEALENENIEVVIAPVLKLYRKLFTPKNLIGFFKDIKTAFKIVNELHKKYQFTLIYSNTLAVLLGIMFAWKNNIKHLWHVHEIIEKPSLFKKAFVGLLSLKSNTHIVYNSQATKVFWELNKSIINKGVVIWNGIEIYTPESSTSELFDIRKNLFLAQPN
;
A
#
# COMPACT_ATOMS: atom_id res chain seq x y z
N MET A 1 21.48 8.55 -1.49
CA MET A 1 20.17 8.04 -1.92
C MET A 1 19.57 7.26 -0.75
N LYS A 2 18.28 7.46 -0.43
CA LYS A 2 17.60 6.75 0.68
C LYS A 2 16.86 5.54 0.13
N ASN A 3 17.15 4.36 0.68
CA ASN A 3 16.47 3.12 0.27
C ASN A 3 15.18 2.96 1.08
N ILE A 4 14.07 2.71 0.38
CA ILE A 4 12.74 2.54 0.96
C ILE A 4 12.19 1.17 0.55
N LEU A 5 11.75 0.39 1.53
CA LEU A 5 11.02 -0.85 1.27
C LEU A 5 9.52 -0.56 1.23
N PHE A 6 8.92 -0.77 0.09
CA PHE A 6 7.47 -0.73 -0.11
C PHE A 6 6.91 -2.14 0.00
N ILE A 7 5.90 -2.33 0.86
CA ILE A 7 5.26 -3.62 1.05
C ILE A 7 3.78 -3.48 0.69
N HIS A 8 3.31 -4.32 -0.23
CA HIS A 8 1.95 -4.26 -0.73
C HIS A 8 1.25 -5.62 -0.65
N GLN A 9 -0.09 -5.61 -0.57
CA GLN A 9 -0.90 -6.79 -0.31
C GLN A 9 -1.29 -7.61 -1.55
N SER A 10 -1.05 -7.10 -2.73
CA SER A 10 -1.52 -7.63 -4.02
C SER A 10 -0.46 -7.45 -5.10
N ALA A 11 -0.56 -8.17 -6.20
CA ALA A 11 0.22 -7.98 -7.40
C ALA A 11 -0.66 -7.78 -8.65
N GLU A 12 -1.93 -7.46 -8.43
CA GLU A 12 -2.89 -7.14 -9.47
C GLU A 12 -2.72 -5.66 -9.93
N LEU A 13 -3.66 -5.13 -10.73
CA LEU A 13 -3.66 -3.72 -11.15
C LEU A 13 -5.00 -3.04 -10.84
N TYR A 14 -5.52 -3.26 -9.60
CA TYR A 14 -6.72 -2.59 -9.11
C TYR A 14 -6.38 -1.34 -8.27
N GLY A 15 -7.36 -0.69 -7.73
CA GLY A 15 -7.30 0.57 -7.00
C GLY A 15 -5.99 0.90 -6.27
N SER A 16 -5.69 0.23 -5.14
CA SER A 16 -4.48 0.48 -4.36
C SER A 16 -3.18 0.09 -5.08
N ASP A 17 -3.25 -0.87 -6.02
CA ASP A 17 -2.10 -1.32 -6.82
C ASP A 17 -1.71 -0.21 -7.81
N LYS A 18 -2.69 0.37 -8.52
CA LYS A 18 -2.49 1.51 -9.41
C LYS A 18 -1.98 2.74 -8.67
N THR A 19 -2.51 2.99 -7.47
CA THR A 19 -2.03 4.10 -6.63
C THR A 19 -0.55 3.92 -6.27
N LEU A 20 -0.14 2.71 -5.90
CA LEU A 20 1.27 2.41 -5.62
C LEU A 20 2.15 2.59 -6.86
N LEU A 21 1.72 2.05 -8.00
CA LEU A 21 2.45 2.18 -9.27
C LEU A 21 2.63 3.66 -9.65
N LEU A 22 1.57 4.45 -9.57
CA LEU A 22 1.62 5.88 -9.89
C LEU A 22 2.54 6.65 -8.94
N LEU A 23 2.50 6.34 -7.64
CA LEU A 23 3.42 6.92 -6.67
C LEU A 23 4.87 6.62 -7.03
N LEU A 24 5.18 5.37 -7.38
CA LEU A 24 6.54 4.93 -7.66
C LEU A 24 7.08 5.40 -9.02
N LYS A 25 6.21 5.56 -10.03
CA LYS A 25 6.53 6.20 -11.30
C LYS A 25 7.01 7.64 -11.10
N ASN A 26 6.35 8.38 -10.21
CA ASN A 26 6.61 9.80 -9.96
C ASN A 26 7.58 10.05 -8.78
N LEU A 27 8.14 8.99 -8.18
CA LEU A 27 9.10 9.13 -7.11
C LEU A 27 10.44 9.70 -7.64
N ASP A 28 11.01 10.69 -6.96
CA ASP A 28 12.33 11.25 -7.29
C ASP A 28 13.42 10.17 -7.09
N LYS A 29 13.76 9.47 -8.19
CA LYS A 29 14.71 8.35 -8.21
C LYS A 29 16.16 8.80 -7.93
N ASN A 30 16.47 10.10 -7.96
CA ASN A 30 17.77 10.62 -7.55
C ASN A 30 17.94 10.67 -6.03
N LYS A 31 16.80 10.83 -5.31
CA LYS A 31 16.80 10.90 -3.84
C LYS A 31 16.44 9.58 -3.18
N PHE A 32 15.56 8.80 -3.82
CA PHE A 32 14.96 7.58 -3.25
C PHE A 32 15.15 6.38 -4.18
N LYS A 33 15.56 5.26 -3.60
CA LYS A 33 15.57 3.96 -4.28
C LYS A 33 14.44 3.11 -3.71
N PRO A 34 13.34 2.89 -4.46
CA PRO A 34 12.29 1.98 -4.04
C PRO A 34 12.71 0.52 -4.27
N ILE A 35 12.40 -0.34 -3.32
CA ILE A 35 12.36 -1.80 -3.46
C ILE A 35 10.95 -2.22 -3.07
N VAL A 36 10.29 -3.02 -3.89
CA VAL A 36 8.89 -3.43 -3.66
C VAL A 36 8.81 -4.89 -3.29
N LEU A 37 8.06 -5.19 -2.24
CA LEU A 37 7.77 -6.55 -1.81
C LEU A 37 6.30 -6.85 -2.08
N LEU A 38 6.04 -7.89 -2.89
CA LEU A 38 4.71 -8.35 -3.28
C LEU A 38 4.49 -9.80 -2.80
N PRO A 39 3.23 -10.22 -2.56
CA PRO A 39 2.92 -11.56 -2.06
C PRO A 39 3.02 -12.67 -3.13
N PHE A 40 2.88 -12.34 -4.39
CA PHE A 40 2.89 -13.25 -5.53
C PHE A 40 3.25 -12.50 -6.82
N ASP A 41 3.50 -13.27 -7.88
CA ASP A 41 3.77 -12.74 -9.23
C ASP A 41 2.47 -12.29 -9.91
N GLY A 42 2.49 -11.19 -10.66
CA GLY A 42 1.30 -10.67 -11.34
C GLY A 42 1.54 -9.36 -12.09
N PRO A 43 0.48 -8.77 -12.68
CA PRO A 43 0.58 -7.61 -13.57
C PRO A 43 1.26 -6.37 -12.94
N LEU A 44 1.09 -6.17 -11.63
CA LEU A 44 1.76 -5.06 -10.93
C LEU A 44 3.28 -5.25 -10.90
N LYS A 45 3.77 -6.49 -10.77
CA LYS A 45 5.21 -6.76 -10.79
C LYS A 45 5.79 -6.37 -12.14
N GLU A 46 5.20 -6.83 -13.25
CA GLU A 46 5.64 -6.48 -14.60
C GLU A 46 5.64 -4.96 -14.82
N ALA A 47 4.58 -4.27 -14.39
CA ALA A 47 4.48 -2.82 -14.51
C ALA A 47 5.56 -2.08 -13.72
N LEU A 48 5.93 -2.57 -12.52
CA LEU A 48 7.01 -1.99 -11.70
C LEU A 48 8.39 -2.27 -12.30
N GLU A 49 8.64 -3.49 -12.77
CA GLU A 49 9.90 -3.87 -13.42
C GLU A 49 10.14 -3.06 -14.71
N ASN A 50 9.10 -2.77 -15.49
CA ASN A 50 9.16 -1.89 -16.66
C ASN A 50 9.55 -0.45 -16.29
N GLU A 51 9.29 -0.02 -15.04
CA GLU A 51 9.76 1.26 -14.51
C GLU A 51 11.16 1.18 -13.85
N ASN A 52 11.89 0.08 -14.05
CA ASN A 52 13.20 -0.22 -13.45
C ASN A 52 13.16 -0.23 -11.92
N ILE A 53 12.06 -0.71 -11.32
CA ILE A 53 11.89 -0.87 -9.88
C ILE A 53 12.13 -2.34 -9.51
N GLU A 54 13.02 -2.58 -8.56
CA GLU A 54 13.31 -3.94 -8.07
C GLU A 54 12.10 -4.48 -7.28
N VAL A 55 11.61 -5.65 -7.69
CA VAL A 55 10.48 -6.35 -7.04
C VAL A 55 10.94 -7.68 -6.46
N VAL A 56 10.53 -7.97 -5.25
CA VAL A 56 10.81 -9.21 -4.53
C VAL A 56 9.50 -9.88 -4.13
N ILE A 57 9.39 -11.17 -4.38
CA ILE A 57 8.21 -11.96 -3.98
C ILE A 57 8.48 -12.60 -2.62
N ALA A 58 7.63 -12.28 -1.64
CA ALA A 58 7.69 -12.86 -0.30
C ALA A 58 6.35 -12.73 0.43
N PRO A 59 6.10 -13.52 1.51
CA PRO A 59 4.92 -13.33 2.33
C PRO A 59 4.88 -11.93 2.95
N VAL A 60 3.77 -11.21 2.77
CA VAL A 60 3.59 -9.83 3.28
C VAL A 60 2.85 -9.78 4.62
N LEU A 61 2.53 -10.94 5.19
CA LEU A 61 1.76 -11.10 6.43
C LEU A 61 0.41 -10.38 6.35
N LYS A 62 -0.35 -10.74 5.32
CA LYS A 62 -1.67 -10.16 5.06
C LYS A 62 -2.67 -10.60 6.13
N LEU A 63 -3.32 -9.63 6.77
CA LEU A 63 -4.42 -9.88 7.69
C LEU A 63 -5.74 -10.05 6.91
N TYR A 64 -6.39 -11.21 7.07
CA TYR A 64 -7.68 -11.52 6.45
C TYR A 64 -8.56 -12.32 7.40
N ARG A 65 -9.88 -12.30 7.20
CA ARG A 65 -10.86 -12.89 8.14
C ARG A 65 -10.62 -14.37 8.46
N LYS A 66 -10.21 -15.16 7.43
CA LYS A 66 -9.96 -16.61 7.59
C LYS A 66 -8.62 -16.94 8.27
N LEU A 67 -7.79 -15.93 8.58
CA LEU A 67 -6.50 -16.14 9.24
C LEU A 67 -6.64 -16.87 10.59
N PHE A 68 -7.71 -16.63 11.31
CA PHE A 68 -7.93 -17.16 12.68
C PHE A 68 -8.39 -18.61 12.73
N THR A 69 -8.33 -19.38 11.64
CA THR A 69 -8.49 -20.84 11.70
C THR A 69 -7.17 -21.49 12.11
N PRO A 70 -7.17 -22.60 12.88
CA PRO A 70 -5.93 -23.25 13.35
C PRO A 70 -4.93 -23.57 12.24
N LYS A 71 -5.42 -24.06 11.09
CA LYS A 71 -4.59 -24.38 9.92
C LYS A 71 -3.89 -23.13 9.35
N ASN A 72 -4.62 -22.03 9.22
CA ASN A 72 -4.08 -20.78 8.66
C ASN A 72 -3.13 -20.08 9.64
N LEU A 73 -3.35 -20.20 10.95
CA LEU A 73 -2.43 -19.68 11.96
C LEU A 73 -1.06 -20.36 11.90
N ILE A 74 -1.01 -21.69 11.73
CA ILE A 74 0.26 -22.41 11.57
C ILE A 74 1.00 -21.93 10.32
N GLY A 75 0.30 -21.79 9.19
CA GLY A 75 0.84 -21.22 7.96
C GLY A 75 1.37 -19.80 8.17
N PHE A 76 0.62 -18.96 8.85
CA PHE A 76 1.01 -17.59 9.15
C PHE A 76 2.29 -17.47 9.98
N PHE A 77 2.49 -18.35 10.99
CA PHE A 77 3.74 -18.39 11.75
C PHE A 77 4.94 -18.82 10.90
N LYS A 78 4.74 -19.75 9.95
CA LYS A 78 5.76 -20.13 8.97
C LYS A 78 6.09 -18.95 8.05
N ASP A 79 5.07 -18.23 7.59
CA ASP A 79 5.20 -17.05 6.74
C ASP A 79 5.96 -15.92 7.45
N ILE A 80 5.75 -15.73 8.77
CA ILE A 80 6.52 -14.77 9.57
C ILE A 80 8.01 -15.07 9.47
N LYS A 81 8.44 -16.32 9.70
CA LYS A 81 9.87 -16.68 9.64
C LYS A 81 10.46 -16.43 8.25
N THR A 82 9.74 -16.84 7.21
CA THR A 82 10.17 -16.67 5.81
C THR A 82 10.25 -15.18 5.45
N ALA A 83 9.22 -14.41 5.74
CA ALA A 83 9.17 -12.98 5.46
C ALA A 83 10.29 -12.22 6.17
N PHE A 84 10.48 -12.48 7.47
CA PHE A 84 11.55 -11.83 8.24
C PHE A 84 12.95 -12.20 7.74
N LYS A 85 13.18 -13.46 7.34
CA LYS A 85 14.45 -13.88 6.72
C LYS A 85 14.74 -13.07 5.47
N ILE A 86 13.79 -13.03 4.53
CA ILE A 86 13.94 -12.32 3.25
C ILE A 86 14.17 -10.82 3.49
N VAL A 87 13.31 -10.17 4.32
CA VAL A 87 13.45 -8.73 4.56
C VAL A 87 14.74 -8.38 5.33
N ASN A 88 15.22 -9.26 6.22
CA ASN A 88 16.53 -9.09 6.86
C ASN A 88 17.69 -9.13 5.84
N GLU A 89 17.66 -10.04 4.88
CA GLU A 89 18.67 -10.12 3.81
C GLU A 89 18.63 -8.86 2.93
N LEU A 90 17.42 -8.43 2.55
CA LEU A 90 17.23 -7.17 1.83
C LEU A 90 17.72 -5.96 2.64
N HIS A 91 17.41 -5.92 3.94
CA HIS A 91 17.85 -4.83 4.80
C HIS A 91 19.40 -4.80 4.97
N LYS A 92 20.04 -5.95 5.06
CA LYS A 92 21.52 -6.02 5.04
C LYS A 92 22.11 -5.46 3.75
N LYS A 93 21.48 -5.74 2.62
CA LYS A 93 21.92 -5.27 1.29
C LYS A 93 21.65 -3.79 1.08
N TYR A 94 20.45 -3.32 1.43
CA TYR A 94 19.98 -1.98 1.07
C TYR A 94 20.01 -0.96 2.20
N GLN A 95 20.09 -1.38 3.47
CA GLN A 95 20.07 -0.47 4.63
C GLN A 95 18.84 0.46 4.58
N PHE A 96 17.64 -0.11 4.62
CA PHE A 96 16.38 0.66 4.53
C PHE A 96 16.30 1.74 5.60
N THR A 97 16.00 2.96 5.18
CA THR A 97 15.80 4.12 6.05
C THR A 97 14.33 4.35 6.40
N LEU A 98 13.43 3.77 5.60
CA LEU A 98 11.98 3.83 5.76
C LEU A 98 11.35 2.54 5.25
N ILE A 99 10.33 2.06 5.92
CA ILE A 99 9.44 1.01 5.45
C ILE A 99 8.07 1.63 5.20
N TYR A 100 7.53 1.40 4.01
CA TYR A 100 6.24 1.90 3.57
C TYR A 100 5.27 0.73 3.39
N SER A 101 4.21 0.66 4.22
CA SER A 101 3.13 -0.31 4.05
C SER A 101 1.97 0.34 3.31
N ASN A 102 1.66 -0.19 2.13
CA ASN A 102 0.52 0.24 1.35
C ASN A 102 -0.68 -0.65 1.70
N THR A 103 -1.65 -0.11 2.38
CA THR A 103 -2.83 -0.72 3.04
C THR A 103 -2.60 -1.21 4.48
N LEU A 104 -3.68 -1.17 5.30
CA LEU A 104 -3.65 -1.67 6.69
C LEU A 104 -3.50 -3.20 6.77
N ALA A 105 -3.91 -3.91 5.72
CA ALA A 105 -3.87 -5.37 5.71
C ALA A 105 -2.46 -5.95 5.83
N VAL A 106 -1.40 -5.16 5.54
CA VAL A 106 -0.01 -5.62 5.55
C VAL A 106 0.64 -5.36 6.90
N LEU A 107 0.88 -6.42 7.67
CA LEU A 107 1.49 -6.32 9.00
C LEU A 107 3.01 -6.40 9.01
N LEU A 108 3.62 -6.99 7.98
CA LEU A 108 5.08 -7.21 7.92
C LEU A 108 5.86 -5.91 8.11
N GLY A 109 5.42 -4.82 7.48
CA GLY A 109 6.13 -3.54 7.53
C GLY A 109 6.27 -2.98 8.92
N ILE A 110 5.16 -2.87 9.66
CA ILE A 110 5.18 -2.34 11.02
C ILE A 110 5.92 -3.28 12.00
N MET A 111 5.76 -4.61 11.84
CA MET A 111 6.45 -5.58 12.68
C MET A 111 7.96 -5.52 12.49
N PHE A 112 8.42 -5.46 11.24
CA PHE A 112 9.85 -5.37 10.92
C PHE A 112 10.44 -4.03 11.34
N ALA A 113 9.76 -2.93 11.10
CA ALA A 113 10.16 -1.59 11.49
C ALA A 113 10.29 -1.46 13.01
N TRP A 114 9.32 -1.98 13.77
CA TRP A 114 9.36 -1.98 15.23
C TRP A 114 10.54 -2.78 15.78
N LYS A 115 10.76 -4.00 15.26
CA LYS A 115 11.86 -4.87 15.70
C LYS A 115 13.25 -4.26 15.43
N ASN A 116 13.42 -3.56 14.31
CA ASN A 116 14.73 -3.06 13.87
C ASN A 116 14.90 -1.55 14.09
N ASN A 117 13.96 -0.90 14.79
CA ASN A 117 13.97 0.53 15.06
C ASN A 117 14.09 1.40 13.80
N ILE A 118 13.42 0.97 12.71
CA ILE A 118 13.33 1.70 11.44
C ILE A 118 12.06 2.53 11.42
N LYS A 119 12.07 3.69 10.77
CA LYS A 119 10.87 4.50 10.55
C LYS A 119 9.89 3.75 9.67
N HIS A 120 8.62 3.83 10.03
CA HIS A 120 7.52 3.24 9.26
C HIS A 120 6.53 4.32 8.83
N LEU A 121 6.03 4.21 7.61
CA LEU A 121 4.93 4.98 7.07
C LEU A 121 3.81 4.03 6.66
N TRP A 122 2.61 4.30 7.13
CA TRP A 122 1.43 3.55 6.72
C TRP A 122 0.55 4.37 5.80
N HIS A 123 0.29 3.86 4.59
CA HIS A 123 -0.71 4.44 3.70
C HIS A 123 -2.04 3.68 3.86
N VAL A 124 -3.00 4.36 4.44
CA VAL A 124 -4.28 3.78 4.89
C VAL A 124 -5.36 4.09 3.88
N HIS A 125 -5.92 3.05 3.28
CA HIS A 125 -6.98 3.13 2.29
C HIS A 125 -8.34 2.69 2.85
N GLU A 126 -8.35 1.93 3.95
CA GLU A 126 -9.50 1.19 4.44
C GLU A 126 -10.16 1.87 5.63
N ILE A 127 -11.48 1.72 5.72
CA ILE A 127 -12.30 1.93 6.89
C ILE A 127 -12.78 0.56 7.38
N ILE A 128 -12.36 0.13 8.57
CA ILE A 128 -12.67 -1.18 9.14
C ILE A 128 -13.55 -0.99 10.36
N GLU A 129 -14.85 -1.04 10.17
CA GLU A 129 -15.83 -0.88 11.27
C GLU A 129 -15.97 -2.15 12.12
N LYS A 130 -16.00 -3.30 11.47
CA LYS A 130 -16.27 -4.60 12.12
C LYS A 130 -15.27 -5.67 11.70
N PRO A 131 -14.86 -6.54 12.62
CA PRO A 131 -15.18 -6.52 14.06
C PRO A 131 -14.41 -5.43 14.81
N SER A 132 -14.99 -4.91 15.89
CA SER A 132 -14.41 -3.82 16.70
C SER A 132 -13.03 -4.15 17.28
N LEU A 133 -12.75 -5.44 17.49
CA LEU A 133 -11.43 -5.91 17.94
C LEU A 133 -10.32 -5.53 16.94
N PHE A 134 -10.59 -5.65 15.64
CA PHE A 134 -9.61 -5.23 14.61
C PHE A 134 -9.38 -3.72 14.65
N LYS A 135 -10.44 -2.93 14.80
CA LYS A 135 -10.29 -1.48 14.95
C LYS A 135 -9.37 -1.14 16.14
N LYS A 136 -9.59 -1.75 17.30
CA LYS A 136 -8.75 -1.54 18.49
C LYS A 136 -7.30 -1.96 18.26
N ALA A 137 -7.08 -3.12 17.62
CA ALA A 137 -5.74 -3.62 17.28
C ALA A 137 -5.00 -2.66 16.33
N PHE A 138 -5.66 -2.20 15.28
CA PHE A 138 -5.05 -1.24 14.33
C PHE A 138 -4.79 0.12 14.97
N VAL A 139 -5.67 0.62 15.82
CA VAL A 139 -5.40 1.84 16.61
C VAL A 139 -4.14 1.68 17.46
N GLY A 140 -3.94 0.52 18.08
CA GLY A 140 -2.71 0.21 18.81
C GLY A 140 -1.48 0.23 17.91
N LEU A 141 -1.54 -0.42 16.75
CA LEU A 141 -0.43 -0.47 15.78
C LEU A 141 -0.12 0.91 15.19
N LEU A 142 -1.13 1.69 14.82
CA LEU A 142 -0.98 3.06 14.32
C LEU A 142 -0.33 3.97 15.37
N SER A 143 -0.56 3.72 16.65
CA SER A 143 -0.01 4.49 17.77
C SER A 143 1.47 4.18 18.06
N LEU A 144 2.03 3.09 17.56
CA LEU A 144 3.43 2.70 17.81
C LEU A 144 4.42 3.82 17.42
N LYS A 145 5.51 3.96 18.18
CA LYS A 145 6.56 4.97 17.92
C LYS A 145 7.26 4.75 16.57
N SER A 146 7.47 3.51 16.17
CA SER A 146 8.05 3.17 14.87
C SER A 146 7.18 3.60 13.69
N ASN A 147 5.86 3.65 13.87
CA ASN A 147 4.94 4.23 12.88
C ASN A 147 5.01 5.76 12.98
N THR A 148 5.88 6.36 12.19
CA THR A 148 6.21 7.79 12.29
C THR A 148 5.30 8.68 11.47
N HIS A 149 4.70 8.15 10.40
CA HIS A 149 3.81 8.88 9.50
C HIS A 149 2.64 8.00 9.07
N ILE A 150 1.47 8.61 8.91
CA ILE A 150 0.27 7.96 8.39
C ILE A 150 -0.27 8.82 7.25
N VAL A 151 -0.39 8.24 6.08
CA VAL A 151 -1.05 8.85 4.93
C VAL A 151 -2.45 8.25 4.82
N TYR A 152 -3.45 9.09 4.73
CA TYR A 152 -4.84 8.71 4.48
C TYR A 152 -5.24 9.11 3.07
N ASN A 153 -5.90 8.24 2.35
CA ASN A 153 -6.40 8.53 1.00
C ASN A 153 -7.61 9.46 0.97
N SER A 154 -8.24 9.73 2.12
CA SER A 154 -9.41 10.60 2.22
C SER A 154 -9.57 11.21 3.63
N GLN A 155 -10.33 12.29 3.71
CA GLN A 155 -10.69 12.90 5.00
C GLN A 155 -11.54 11.94 5.85
N ALA A 156 -12.42 11.15 5.22
CA ALA A 156 -13.25 10.16 5.92
C ALA A 156 -12.38 9.09 6.60
N THR A 157 -11.37 8.57 5.90
CA THR A 157 -10.41 7.59 6.46
C THR A 157 -9.62 8.19 7.60
N LYS A 158 -9.17 9.44 7.46
CA LYS A 158 -8.47 10.18 8.53
C LYS A 158 -9.32 10.29 9.79
N VAL A 159 -10.54 10.83 9.69
CA VAL A 159 -11.46 11.00 10.83
C VAL A 159 -11.78 9.66 11.50
N PHE A 160 -11.91 8.59 10.74
CA PHE A 160 -12.20 7.26 11.28
C PHE A 160 -11.08 6.70 12.16
N TRP A 161 -9.80 6.96 11.82
CA TRP A 161 -8.64 6.38 12.51
C TRP A 161 -7.99 7.29 13.54
N GLU A 162 -8.16 8.63 13.47
CA GLU A 162 -7.54 9.58 14.38
C GLU A 162 -8.25 9.65 15.73
N LEU A 163 -8.22 8.56 16.49
CA LEU A 163 -8.92 8.41 17.77
C LEU A 163 -8.10 8.84 18.99
N ASN A 164 -6.82 9.15 18.82
CA ASN A 164 -5.97 9.62 19.93
C ASN A 164 -4.84 10.55 19.40
N LYS A 165 -4.25 11.35 20.32
CA LYS A 165 -3.20 12.32 20.00
C LYS A 165 -1.99 11.70 19.29
N SER A 166 -1.63 10.47 19.65
CA SER A 166 -0.48 9.78 19.04
C SER A 166 -0.66 9.51 17.54
N ILE A 167 -1.90 9.28 17.09
CA ILE A 167 -2.24 9.07 15.67
C ILE A 167 -2.41 10.42 14.97
N ILE A 168 -3.16 11.37 15.57
CA ILE A 168 -3.44 12.70 15.01
C ILE A 168 -2.15 13.41 14.61
N ASN A 169 -1.13 13.38 15.46
CA ASN A 169 0.14 14.06 15.21
C ASN A 169 0.99 13.46 14.07
N LYS A 170 0.59 12.30 13.52
CA LYS A 170 1.30 11.60 12.45
C LYS A 170 0.55 11.60 11.13
N GLY A 171 -0.72 11.96 11.16
CA GLY A 171 -1.67 11.77 10.08
C GLY A 171 -1.72 12.94 9.10
N VAL A 172 -1.67 12.64 7.81
CA VAL A 172 -1.88 13.59 6.72
C VAL A 172 -2.81 12.98 5.68
N VAL A 173 -3.66 13.79 5.05
CA VAL A 173 -4.45 13.35 3.89
C VAL A 173 -3.68 13.67 2.63
N ILE A 174 -3.47 12.66 1.80
CA ILE A 174 -2.96 12.79 0.45
C ILE A 174 -3.92 12.04 -0.46
N TRP A 175 -4.62 12.76 -1.31
CA TRP A 175 -5.57 12.18 -2.26
C TRP A 175 -4.84 11.31 -3.28
N ASN A 176 -5.48 10.21 -3.65
CA ASN A 176 -4.93 9.36 -4.70
C ASN A 176 -4.80 10.16 -6.00
N GLY A 177 -3.64 10.09 -6.63
CA GLY A 177 -3.45 10.59 -7.97
C GLY A 177 -4.24 9.75 -8.99
N ILE A 178 -4.60 10.36 -10.10
CA ILE A 178 -5.16 9.70 -11.26
C ILE A 178 -4.28 10.02 -12.46
N GLU A 179 -4.08 9.05 -13.35
CA GLU A 179 -3.52 9.34 -14.67
C GLU A 179 -4.58 10.10 -15.47
N ILE A 180 -4.22 11.29 -15.94
CA ILE A 180 -5.06 12.00 -16.90
C ILE A 180 -4.84 11.31 -18.24
N TYR A 181 -5.77 10.46 -18.64
CA TYR A 181 -5.82 9.93 -19.98
C TYR A 181 -6.31 11.07 -20.88
N THR A 182 -5.40 11.69 -21.60
CA THR A 182 -5.77 12.49 -22.79
C THR A 182 -5.97 11.49 -23.94
N PRO A 183 -7.19 11.16 -24.34
CA PRO A 183 -7.36 10.32 -25.52
C PRO A 183 -6.77 11.07 -26.71
N GLU A 184 -5.86 10.43 -27.45
CA GLU A 184 -5.45 10.87 -28.79
C GLU A 184 -6.60 10.74 -29.80
N SER A 185 -7.82 10.48 -29.34
CA SER A 185 -9.02 10.44 -30.17
C SER A 185 -9.29 11.84 -30.70
N SER A 186 -9.30 11.94 -32.02
CA SER A 186 -9.69 13.13 -32.75
C SER A 186 -10.99 13.68 -32.15
N THR A 187 -11.10 15.00 -32.05
CA THR A 187 -12.30 15.72 -31.58
C THR A 187 -13.60 15.23 -32.22
N SER A 188 -13.55 14.57 -33.39
CA SER A 188 -14.65 13.94 -34.10
C SER A 188 -15.25 12.73 -33.36
N GLU A 189 -14.45 11.83 -32.78
CA GLU A 189 -14.96 10.63 -32.07
C GLU A 189 -15.67 10.98 -30.77
N LEU A 190 -15.16 11.96 -30.01
CA LEU A 190 -15.81 12.45 -28.81
C LEU A 190 -17.15 13.16 -29.12
N PHE A 191 -17.25 13.81 -30.28
CA PHE A 191 -18.47 14.44 -30.72
C PHE A 191 -19.55 13.40 -31.11
N ASP A 192 -19.15 12.30 -31.74
CA ASP A 192 -20.04 11.20 -32.11
C ASP A 192 -20.52 10.40 -30.90
N ILE A 193 -19.69 10.16 -29.91
CA ILE A 193 -20.10 9.50 -28.64
C ILE A 193 -21.12 10.37 -27.89
N ARG A 194 -20.90 11.68 -27.80
CA ARG A 194 -21.86 12.62 -27.20
C ARG A 194 -23.19 12.65 -27.96
N LYS A 195 -23.16 12.73 -29.29
CA LYS A 195 -24.34 12.73 -30.13
C LYS A 195 -25.16 11.46 -29.95
N ASN A 196 -24.50 10.29 -29.89
CA ASN A 196 -25.18 9.01 -29.70
C ASN A 196 -25.79 8.87 -28.29
N LEU A 197 -25.15 9.42 -27.24
CA LEU A 197 -25.69 9.45 -25.88
C LEU A 197 -26.91 10.36 -25.72
N PHE A 198 -26.96 11.48 -26.46
CA PHE A 198 -28.11 12.41 -26.43
C PHE A 198 -29.29 11.92 -27.30
N LEU A 199 -29.05 11.12 -28.34
CA LEU A 199 -30.08 10.53 -29.19
C LEU A 199 -30.71 9.24 -28.57
N ALA A 200 -30.12 8.69 -27.52
CA ALA A 200 -30.63 7.49 -26.84
C ALA A 200 -31.56 7.78 -25.65
N GLN A 201 -31.99 9.02 -25.42
CA GLN A 201 -33.04 9.32 -24.44
C GLN A 201 -34.43 9.13 -25.09
N PRO A 202 -35.27 8.17 -24.65
CA PRO A 202 -36.66 8.09 -25.10
C PRO A 202 -37.44 9.27 -24.55
N ASN A 203 -38.28 9.84 -25.40
CA ASN A 203 -39.31 10.84 -25.08
C ASN A 203 -40.25 10.34 -23.97
#